data_fcd6a043d01523a429c31306d16e631a
#
_entry.id   fcd6a043d01523a429c31306d16e631a
#
_cell.length_a   1.000
_cell.length_b   1.000
_cell.length_c   1.000
_cell.angle_alpha   90.00
_cell.angle_beta   90.00
_cell.angle_gamma   90.00
#
_symmetry.space_group_name_H-M   'P 1'
#
loop_
_entity.id
_entity.type
_entity.pdbx_description
1 polymer ?
#
loop_
_entity_poly.entity_id
_entity_poly.type
_entity_poly.pdbx_seq_one_letter_code
_entity_poly.pdbx_strand_id
1 'polypeptide(L)'
;MKKAVLCMVTLLLCLCAIAAQAQALTLTGLETESVAREWENHAFFERMRELTGVEMEAHGIEDEAEYRKMLAAMEGGTITADVLFKASLSREEEIGLLNSGAIIDLAPLIEENMPNLSALLSAHPEWKQVIELEDGRIASLPQLTQEPRQVCVWINSAWLGSLGIDMPRTVDELTQALVKMAGADLNGNGKADEIPADLLGVYEMRWLLPFFGVIADDYNVAREDDGTWVFAPELAGYREFVKTLREWYELGVLPRKAFTESHGAIALAGNDNDTVVSGLIVAVAPYTNVPGSAVFDYAPLLIADPDGQTRWRDLLGGVWTGCFAVTSACPDPASAMRWADALYEQESAIVAYAGVQGEDYDINADGYWYFLVDNYRTINDIRSNAIIYTGETMHGFVPNAFLNRVDSEQDRYVLENSAKVLAVSERVVEPYALGEQTRARLNELAASIGSEVDKGIARFVTGEMELTDENWESWLSGMREAGSEELTALLNAAK
;
A
#
# COMPACT_ATOMS: atom_id res chain seq x y z
N MET A 1 73.13 6.03 -2.21
CA MET A 1 72.29 6.66 -1.16
C MET A 1 71.35 7.74 -1.68
N LYS A 2 71.72 8.65 -2.60
CA LYS A 2 70.78 9.71 -3.10
C LYS A 2 69.62 9.23 -3.96
N LYS A 3 69.72 8.08 -4.67
CA LYS A 3 68.59 7.52 -5.47
C LYS A 3 67.57 6.75 -4.62
N ALA A 4 67.95 6.19 -3.49
CA ALA A 4 67.04 5.49 -2.56
C ALA A 4 66.17 6.49 -1.76
N VAL A 5 66.70 7.65 -1.42
CA VAL A 5 65.94 8.70 -0.70
C VAL A 5 64.91 9.38 -1.62
N LEU A 6 65.17 9.48 -2.92
CA LEU A 6 64.22 10.10 -3.87
C LEU A 6 63.05 9.17 -4.16
N CYS A 7 63.22 7.84 -4.20
CA CYS A 7 62.13 6.87 -4.34
C CYS A 7 61.27 6.79 -3.07
N MET A 8 61.85 6.96 -1.88
CA MET A 8 61.11 6.95 -0.62
C MET A 8 60.26 8.21 -0.41
N VAL A 9 60.71 9.37 -0.87
CA VAL A 9 59.96 10.63 -0.81
C VAL A 9 58.84 10.65 -1.86
N THR A 10 59.02 10.03 -3.03
CA THR A 10 57.96 9.90 -4.05
C THR A 10 56.90 8.85 -3.61
N LEU A 11 57.26 7.80 -2.91
CA LEU A 11 56.30 6.83 -2.34
C LEU A 11 55.53 7.40 -1.15
N LEU A 12 56.16 8.27 -0.32
CA LEU A 12 55.44 8.97 0.75
C LEU A 12 54.50 10.07 0.22
N LEU A 13 54.81 10.69 -0.91
CA LEU A 13 53.95 11.69 -1.57
C LEU A 13 52.77 11.04 -2.33
N CYS A 14 52.88 9.77 -2.73
CA CYS A 14 51.76 9.01 -3.29
C CYS A 14 50.86 8.39 -2.20
N LEU A 15 51.30 8.27 -0.96
CA LEU A 15 50.47 7.83 0.17
C LEU A 15 49.74 8.99 0.89
N CYS A 16 50.05 10.23 0.51
CA CYS A 16 49.28 11.41 0.84
C CYS A 16 48.31 11.80 -0.30
N ALA A 17 47.85 10.87 -1.11
CA ALA A 17 46.55 11.03 -1.76
C ALA A 17 45.53 11.03 -0.61
N ILE A 18 45.29 12.22 -0.12
CA ILE A 18 44.22 12.62 0.78
C ILE A 18 43.00 11.82 0.31
N ALA A 19 42.57 10.82 1.06
CA ALA A 19 41.16 10.50 1.08
C ALA A 19 40.51 11.84 1.49
N ALA A 20 40.07 12.60 0.52
CA ALA A 20 39.10 13.65 0.76
C ALA A 20 37.99 12.90 1.45
N GLN A 21 37.84 13.12 2.77
CA GLN A 21 36.75 12.53 3.53
C GLN A 21 35.51 13.03 2.79
N ALA A 22 34.78 12.11 2.16
CA ALA A 22 33.59 12.49 1.45
C ALA A 22 32.70 13.22 2.48
N GLN A 23 32.27 14.42 2.13
CA GLN A 23 31.40 15.19 3.02
C GLN A 23 30.14 14.36 3.26
N ALA A 24 29.70 14.24 4.51
CA ALA A 24 28.44 13.59 4.85
C ALA A 24 27.29 14.30 4.09
N LEU A 25 26.39 13.52 3.54
CA LEU A 25 25.17 14.06 2.91
C LEU A 25 24.10 14.29 3.98
N THR A 26 23.43 15.42 3.90
CA THR A 26 22.30 15.71 4.80
C THR A 26 21.04 15.01 4.31
N LEU A 27 20.38 14.27 5.21
CA LEU A 27 19.19 13.50 4.92
C LEU A 27 18.07 13.94 5.85
N THR A 28 16.90 14.25 5.32
CA THR A 28 15.71 14.54 6.12
C THR A 28 14.49 13.77 5.63
N GLY A 29 13.51 13.57 6.51
CA GLY A 29 12.27 12.89 6.15
C GLY A 29 11.24 12.87 7.26
N LEU A 30 10.11 12.23 6.98
CA LEU A 30 8.98 12.14 7.89
C LEU A 30 9.11 10.89 8.78
N GLU A 31 9.14 11.09 10.10
CA GLU A 31 9.08 10.00 11.07
C GLU A 31 7.68 9.90 11.68
N THR A 32 6.95 8.83 11.32
CA THR A 32 5.54 8.63 11.71
C THR A 32 5.34 7.53 12.76
N GLU A 33 6.41 6.90 13.24
CA GLU A 33 6.29 5.83 14.22
C GLU A 33 5.86 6.34 15.58
N SER A 34 5.02 5.53 16.25
CA SER A 34 4.61 5.76 17.64
C SER A 34 5.74 5.53 18.66
N VAL A 35 6.82 4.90 18.25
CA VAL A 35 8.04 4.70 19.05
C VAL A 35 9.02 5.79 18.65
N ALA A 36 9.39 6.65 19.60
CA ALA A 36 10.32 7.74 19.36
C ALA A 36 11.66 7.22 18.81
N ARG A 37 12.09 7.76 17.67
CA ARG A 37 13.36 7.46 17.02
C ARG A 37 14.17 8.74 16.84
N GLU A 38 15.36 8.74 17.38
CA GLU A 38 16.33 9.81 17.12
C GLU A 38 17.22 9.36 15.96
N TRP A 39 17.02 9.92 14.75
CA TRP A 39 17.76 9.54 13.55
C TRP A 39 19.27 9.85 13.64
N GLU A 40 19.65 10.90 14.35
CA GLU A 40 21.05 11.36 14.44
C GLU A 40 22.03 10.29 14.93
N ASN A 41 21.60 9.39 15.80
CA ASN A 41 22.43 8.32 16.37
C ASN A 41 21.87 6.93 16.13
N HIS A 42 20.97 6.78 15.17
CA HIS A 42 20.30 5.51 14.92
C HIS A 42 21.24 4.53 14.24
N ALA A 43 21.36 3.31 14.77
CA ALA A 43 22.30 2.28 14.32
C ALA A 43 22.12 1.90 12.84
N PHE A 44 20.91 2.03 12.29
CA PHE A 44 20.65 1.82 10.87
C PHE A 44 21.58 2.65 9.97
N PHE A 45 21.75 3.96 10.24
CA PHE A 45 22.57 4.82 9.39
C PHE A 45 24.04 4.47 9.48
N GLU A 46 24.54 4.05 10.67
CA GLU A 46 25.91 3.56 10.81
C GLU A 46 26.13 2.29 10.01
N ARG A 47 25.21 1.35 10.07
CA ARG A 47 25.27 0.10 9.29
C ARG A 47 25.20 0.36 7.79
N MET A 48 24.35 1.28 7.35
CA MET A 48 24.32 1.70 5.95
C MET A 48 25.64 2.34 5.51
N ARG A 49 26.29 3.11 6.37
CA ARG A 49 27.63 3.64 6.12
C ARG A 49 28.66 2.52 5.96
N GLU A 50 28.60 1.49 6.81
CA GLU A 50 29.50 0.33 6.70
C GLU A 50 29.27 -0.45 5.40
N LEU A 51 28.02 -0.64 4.97
CA LEU A 51 27.65 -1.32 3.74
C LEU A 51 28.04 -0.57 2.48
N THR A 52 27.83 0.74 2.46
CA THR A 52 27.91 1.55 1.24
C THR A 52 29.15 2.45 1.17
N GLY A 53 29.78 2.72 2.30
CA GLY A 53 30.85 3.72 2.44
C GLY A 53 30.34 5.15 2.38
N VAL A 54 29.03 5.39 2.36
CA VAL A 54 28.41 6.72 2.31
C VAL A 54 27.90 7.11 3.69
N GLU A 55 28.30 8.29 4.16
CA GLU A 55 27.88 8.84 5.44
C GLU A 55 26.67 9.77 5.25
N MET A 56 25.63 9.56 6.05
CA MET A 56 24.41 10.38 6.07
C MET A 56 24.27 11.07 7.43
N GLU A 57 24.09 12.39 7.42
CA GLU A 57 23.66 13.16 8.58
C GLU A 57 22.13 13.25 8.55
N ALA A 58 21.47 12.43 9.38
CA ALA A 58 20.05 12.16 9.26
C ALA A 58 19.20 12.90 10.30
N HIS A 59 18.10 13.53 9.86
CA HIS A 59 17.16 14.27 10.69
C HIS A 59 15.72 13.85 10.39
N GLY A 60 15.03 13.23 11.36
CA GLY A 60 13.60 12.91 11.29
C GLY A 60 12.73 14.08 11.75
N ILE A 61 11.65 14.35 11.03
CA ILE A 61 10.61 15.33 11.40
C ILE A 61 9.37 14.55 11.83
N GLU A 62 8.94 14.71 13.09
CA GLU A 62 7.79 14.00 13.63
C GLU A 62 6.44 14.70 13.33
N ASP A 63 6.46 16.02 13.18
CA ASP A 63 5.26 16.81 12.86
C ASP A 63 5.03 16.85 11.34
N GLU A 64 3.97 16.18 10.88
CA GLU A 64 3.63 16.12 9.46
C GLU A 64 3.35 17.50 8.87
N ALA A 65 2.72 18.41 9.61
CA ALA A 65 2.43 19.75 9.10
C ALA A 65 3.71 20.57 8.95
N GLU A 66 4.69 20.39 9.84
CA GLU A 66 6.03 20.99 9.71
C GLU A 66 6.75 20.42 8.49
N TYR A 67 6.70 19.09 8.29
CA TYR A 67 7.29 18.43 7.15
C TYR A 67 6.69 18.93 5.82
N ARG A 68 5.36 18.97 5.69
CA ARG A 68 4.68 19.48 4.47
C ARG A 68 5.01 20.96 4.22
N LYS A 69 5.15 21.76 5.27
CA LYS A 69 5.59 23.16 5.14
C LYS A 69 7.04 23.27 4.63
N MET A 70 7.91 22.37 5.06
CA MET A 70 9.28 22.29 4.52
C MET A 70 9.27 21.95 3.03
N LEU A 71 8.49 20.94 2.58
CA LEU A 71 8.36 20.60 1.17
C LEU A 71 7.86 21.78 0.33
N ALA A 72 6.85 22.50 0.79
CA ALA A 72 6.34 23.69 0.13
C ALA A 72 7.40 24.82 0.05
N ALA A 73 8.25 24.96 1.08
CA ALA A 73 9.37 25.91 1.06
C ALA A 73 10.46 25.48 0.07
N MET A 74 10.71 24.20 -0.09
CA MET A 74 11.65 23.65 -1.08
C MET A 74 11.16 23.91 -2.50
N GLU A 75 9.88 23.71 -2.78
CA GLU A 75 9.26 24.06 -4.05
C GLU A 75 9.40 25.57 -4.34
N GLY A 76 9.34 26.43 -3.31
CA GLY A 76 9.63 27.86 -3.36
C GLY A 76 11.12 28.22 -3.47
N GLY A 77 12.04 27.25 -3.56
CA GLY A 77 13.48 27.44 -3.74
C GLY A 77 14.30 27.45 -2.45
N THR A 78 13.74 27.09 -1.29
CA THR A 78 14.48 26.99 -0.03
C THR A 78 14.79 25.51 0.27
N ILE A 79 15.93 25.02 -0.25
CA ILE A 79 16.35 23.62 -0.09
C ILE A 79 17.27 23.50 1.13
N THR A 80 16.92 22.60 2.06
CA THR A 80 17.59 22.45 3.37
C THR A 80 18.24 21.09 3.60
N ALA A 81 18.10 20.15 2.66
CA ALA A 81 18.69 18.81 2.75
C ALA A 81 19.17 18.35 1.37
N ASP A 82 20.14 17.43 1.33
CA ASP A 82 20.63 16.83 0.11
C ASP A 82 19.71 15.69 -0.38
N VAL A 83 19.07 14.99 0.58
CA VAL A 83 18.25 13.80 0.33
C VAL A 83 16.97 13.87 1.17
N LEU A 84 15.85 13.49 0.55
CA LEU A 84 14.60 13.17 1.24
C LEU A 84 14.49 11.65 1.40
N PHE A 85 14.35 11.16 2.64
CA PHE A 85 14.26 9.75 3.01
C PHE A 85 12.97 9.51 3.81
N LYS A 86 12.28 8.40 3.58
CA LYS A 86 10.91 8.22 4.07
C LYS A 86 10.04 9.43 3.69
N ALA A 87 10.21 9.88 2.46
CA ALA A 87 9.76 11.20 2.03
C ALA A 87 8.24 11.32 1.95
N SER A 88 7.52 10.19 1.80
CA SER A 88 6.04 10.15 1.76
C SER A 88 5.44 11.24 0.87
N LEU A 89 6.05 11.44 -0.32
CA LEU A 89 5.60 12.43 -1.28
C LEU A 89 4.34 11.93 -1.99
N SER A 90 3.34 12.78 -2.07
CA SER A 90 2.24 12.55 -3.01
C SER A 90 2.72 12.72 -4.45
N ARG A 91 1.96 12.21 -5.42
CA ARG A 91 2.34 12.39 -6.84
C ARG A 91 2.35 13.86 -7.26
N GLU A 92 1.48 14.69 -6.68
CA GLU A 92 1.49 16.12 -6.89
C GLU A 92 2.76 16.78 -6.36
N GLU A 93 3.20 16.39 -5.16
CA GLU A 93 4.45 16.89 -4.56
C GLU A 93 5.67 16.44 -5.36
N GLU A 94 5.72 15.17 -5.84
CA GLU A 94 6.77 14.69 -6.74
C GLU A 94 6.89 15.56 -7.99
N ILE A 95 5.77 15.81 -8.67
CA ILE A 95 5.73 16.62 -9.90
C ILE A 95 6.06 18.08 -9.60
N GLY A 96 5.51 18.67 -8.55
CA GLY A 96 5.77 20.06 -8.16
C GLY A 96 7.24 20.32 -7.83
N LEU A 97 7.83 19.48 -6.97
CA LEU A 97 9.23 19.57 -6.58
C LEU A 97 10.20 19.34 -7.76
N LEU A 98 9.85 18.41 -8.66
CA LEU A 98 10.66 18.16 -9.85
C LEU A 98 10.59 19.31 -10.86
N ASN A 99 9.40 19.87 -11.10
CA ASN A 99 9.20 20.99 -12.03
C ASN A 99 9.77 22.30 -11.51
N SER A 100 9.75 22.54 -10.20
CA SER A 100 10.45 23.70 -9.59
C SER A 100 11.97 23.55 -9.58
N GLY A 101 12.49 22.34 -9.82
CA GLY A 101 13.91 22.04 -9.72
C GLY A 101 14.42 21.88 -8.28
N ALA A 102 13.52 21.68 -7.32
CA ALA A 102 13.88 21.39 -5.93
C ALA A 102 14.48 19.97 -5.78
N ILE A 103 13.92 19.00 -6.51
CA ILE A 103 14.49 17.65 -6.66
C ILE A 103 14.94 17.42 -8.10
N ILE A 104 15.81 16.43 -8.32
CA ILE A 104 16.36 16.12 -9.62
C ILE A 104 15.73 14.88 -10.24
N ASP A 105 15.81 14.77 -11.57
CA ASP A 105 15.42 13.55 -12.28
C ASP A 105 16.38 12.39 -11.96
N LEU A 106 15.83 11.30 -11.44
CA LEU A 106 16.59 10.13 -11.03
C LEU A 106 16.79 9.09 -12.15
N ALA A 107 16.06 9.18 -13.26
CA ALA A 107 16.08 8.15 -14.31
C ALA A 107 17.52 7.87 -14.83
N PRO A 108 18.35 8.86 -15.20
CA PRO A 108 19.71 8.60 -15.63
C PRO A 108 20.62 8.08 -14.50
N LEU A 109 20.38 8.50 -13.27
CA LEU A 109 21.17 8.07 -12.12
C LEU A 109 20.85 6.62 -11.71
N ILE A 110 19.63 6.15 -11.89
CA ILE A 110 19.24 4.76 -11.68
C ILE A 110 20.03 3.85 -12.61
N GLU A 111 20.10 4.18 -13.89
CA GLU A 111 20.84 3.39 -14.87
C GLU A 111 22.35 3.31 -14.56
N GLU A 112 22.93 4.41 -14.08
CA GLU A 112 24.37 4.51 -13.84
C GLU A 112 24.81 3.99 -12.47
N ASN A 113 23.96 4.10 -11.42
CA ASN A 113 24.38 3.93 -10.04
C ASN A 113 23.58 2.90 -9.24
N MET A 114 22.47 2.34 -9.79
CA MET A 114 21.56 1.45 -9.05
C MET A 114 21.37 0.09 -9.75
N PRO A 115 22.39 -0.79 -9.72
CA PRO A 115 22.29 -2.09 -10.37
C PRO A 115 21.21 -3.01 -9.76
N ASN A 116 20.96 -2.93 -8.45
CA ASN A 116 19.95 -3.76 -7.79
C ASN A 116 18.53 -3.35 -8.20
N LEU A 117 18.20 -2.04 -8.11
CA LEU A 117 16.91 -1.54 -8.58
C LEU A 117 16.72 -1.78 -10.08
N SER A 118 17.76 -1.55 -10.90
CA SER A 118 17.70 -1.79 -12.34
C SER A 118 17.39 -3.24 -12.69
N ALA A 119 17.93 -4.20 -11.92
CA ALA A 119 17.63 -5.62 -12.08
C ALA A 119 16.15 -5.94 -11.76
N LEU A 120 15.61 -5.37 -10.67
CA LEU A 120 14.22 -5.52 -10.29
C LEU A 120 13.27 -4.93 -11.34
N LEU A 121 13.54 -3.70 -11.82
CA LEU A 121 12.73 -3.05 -12.86
C LEU A 121 12.81 -3.77 -14.22
N SER A 122 13.91 -4.46 -14.49
CA SER A 122 14.05 -5.29 -15.69
C SER A 122 13.25 -6.59 -15.59
N ALA A 123 13.17 -7.16 -14.40
CA ALA A 123 12.35 -8.35 -14.13
C ALA A 123 10.85 -8.03 -14.08
N HIS A 124 10.50 -6.80 -13.69
CA HIS A 124 9.15 -6.29 -13.50
C HIS A 124 8.94 -4.98 -14.26
N PRO A 125 8.82 -5.01 -15.59
CA PRO A 125 8.67 -3.79 -16.40
C PRO A 125 7.45 -2.95 -16.03
N GLU A 126 6.40 -3.60 -15.49
CA GLU A 126 5.20 -2.94 -14.98
C GLU A 126 5.50 -2.01 -13.79
N TRP A 127 6.49 -2.31 -12.97
CA TRP A 127 6.90 -1.43 -11.87
C TRP A 127 7.52 -0.13 -12.38
N LYS A 128 8.26 -0.22 -13.48
CA LYS A 128 8.85 0.96 -14.12
C LYS A 128 7.78 1.93 -14.58
N GLN A 129 6.68 1.42 -15.17
CA GLN A 129 5.54 2.24 -15.62
C GLN A 129 4.87 3.02 -14.47
N VAL A 130 4.90 2.47 -13.24
CA VAL A 130 4.35 3.15 -12.05
C VAL A 130 5.21 4.32 -11.60
N ILE A 131 6.53 4.20 -11.67
CA ILE A 131 7.46 5.21 -11.15
C ILE A 131 7.82 6.29 -12.17
N GLU A 132 7.73 6.01 -13.47
CA GLU A 132 7.98 6.99 -14.54
C GLU A 132 6.84 8.01 -14.66
N LEU A 133 7.19 9.26 -14.89
CA LEU A 133 6.27 10.30 -15.31
C LEU A 133 6.03 10.24 -16.84
N GLU A 134 5.04 10.98 -17.34
CA GLU A 134 4.68 11.04 -18.77
C GLU A 134 5.88 11.39 -19.69
N ASP A 135 6.79 12.20 -19.20
CA ASP A 135 7.99 12.64 -19.93
C ASP A 135 9.21 11.73 -19.73
N GLY A 136 9.03 10.59 -19.05
CA GLY A 136 10.10 9.61 -18.78
C GLY A 136 10.99 9.93 -17.57
N ARG A 137 10.76 11.06 -16.88
CA ARG A 137 11.50 11.39 -15.66
C ARG A 137 11.01 10.54 -14.48
N ILE A 138 11.90 10.32 -13.51
CA ILE A 138 11.61 9.66 -12.23
C ILE A 138 11.93 10.63 -11.11
N ALA A 139 10.90 11.04 -10.35
CA ALA A 139 11.03 12.02 -9.27
C ALA A 139 11.54 11.41 -7.96
N SER A 140 11.15 10.16 -7.68
CA SER A 140 11.49 9.46 -6.44
C SER A 140 11.76 7.98 -6.66
N LEU A 141 12.51 7.37 -5.73
CA LEU A 141 12.67 5.92 -5.65
C LEU A 141 11.49 5.30 -4.90
N PRO A 142 11.00 4.12 -5.35
CA PRO A 142 9.85 3.45 -4.77
C PRO A 142 10.21 2.51 -3.62
N GLN A 143 9.22 2.10 -2.84
CA GLN A 143 9.22 0.80 -2.19
C GLN A 143 8.69 -0.26 -3.16
N LEU A 144 9.35 -1.39 -3.23
CA LEU A 144 8.93 -2.54 -4.02
C LEU A 144 8.67 -3.72 -3.10
N THR A 145 7.49 -4.34 -3.19
CA THR A 145 7.12 -5.49 -2.37
C THR A 145 7.03 -6.72 -3.26
N GLN A 146 7.68 -7.80 -2.88
CA GLN A 146 7.76 -9.04 -3.67
C GLN A 146 6.37 -9.62 -3.94
N GLU A 147 5.57 -9.79 -2.91
CA GLU A 147 4.17 -10.21 -2.99
C GLU A 147 3.33 -9.33 -2.09
N PRO A 148 2.64 -8.32 -2.64
CA PRO A 148 1.83 -7.43 -1.82
C PRO A 148 0.65 -8.18 -1.22
N ARG A 149 0.30 -7.82 0.01
CA ARG A 149 -0.95 -8.28 0.60
C ARG A 149 -2.11 -7.66 -0.16
N GLN A 150 -3.11 -8.49 -0.48
CA GLN A 150 -4.31 -8.04 -1.16
C GLN A 150 -5.42 -7.73 -0.17
N VAL A 151 -6.21 -6.71 -0.47
CA VAL A 151 -7.52 -6.58 0.18
C VAL A 151 -8.38 -7.71 -0.33
N CYS A 152 -8.92 -8.50 0.59
CA CYS A 152 -9.73 -9.67 0.29
C CYS A 152 -11.11 -9.53 0.92
N VAL A 153 -12.09 -10.18 0.32
CA VAL A 153 -13.32 -10.55 1.02
C VAL A 153 -13.01 -11.82 1.79
N TRP A 154 -13.08 -11.75 3.10
CA TRP A 154 -12.88 -12.89 4.00
C TRP A 154 -14.23 -13.36 4.53
N ILE A 155 -14.44 -14.67 4.52
CA ILE A 155 -15.64 -15.27 5.13
C ILE A 155 -15.24 -16.18 6.28
N ASN A 156 -16.02 -16.17 7.36
CA ASN A 156 -15.80 -17.05 8.49
C ASN A 156 -16.13 -18.50 8.08
N SER A 157 -15.09 -19.23 7.70
CA SER A 157 -15.19 -20.62 7.24
C SER A 157 -15.51 -21.59 8.37
N ALA A 158 -15.15 -21.26 9.62
CA ALA A 158 -15.53 -22.07 10.78
C ALA A 158 -17.06 -22.02 11.01
N TRP A 159 -17.69 -20.86 10.80
CA TRP A 159 -19.14 -20.72 10.85
C TRP A 159 -19.85 -21.46 9.71
N LEU A 160 -19.31 -21.42 8.49
CA LEU A 160 -19.80 -22.23 7.39
C LEU A 160 -19.80 -23.72 7.76
N GLY A 161 -18.66 -24.20 8.29
CA GLY A 161 -18.52 -25.57 8.76
C GLY A 161 -19.53 -25.95 9.85
N SER A 162 -19.77 -25.06 10.82
CA SER A 162 -20.75 -25.25 11.90
C SER A 162 -22.19 -25.35 11.38
N LEU A 163 -22.50 -24.65 10.28
CA LEU A 163 -23.80 -24.69 9.61
C LEU A 163 -23.93 -25.82 8.58
N GLY A 164 -22.83 -26.59 8.33
CA GLY A 164 -22.79 -27.63 7.31
C GLY A 164 -22.87 -27.06 5.88
N ILE A 165 -22.29 -25.90 5.64
CA ILE A 165 -22.31 -25.21 4.36
C ILE A 165 -20.90 -25.28 3.76
N ASP A 166 -20.82 -25.67 2.49
CA ASP A 166 -19.57 -25.57 1.73
C ASP A 166 -19.23 -24.11 1.41
N MET A 167 -17.97 -23.83 1.07
CA MET A 167 -17.53 -22.52 0.62
C MET A 167 -18.37 -22.06 -0.59
N PRO A 168 -19.06 -20.91 -0.52
CA PRO A 168 -19.89 -20.39 -1.60
C PRO A 168 -19.07 -20.16 -2.89
N ARG A 169 -19.66 -20.49 -4.03
CA ARG A 169 -19.06 -20.35 -5.37
C ARG A 169 -19.82 -19.38 -6.27
N THR A 170 -21.03 -19.01 -5.85
CA THR A 170 -21.90 -18.05 -6.52
C THR A 170 -22.43 -17.03 -5.53
N VAL A 171 -22.87 -15.88 -6.03
CA VAL A 171 -23.49 -14.83 -5.20
C VAL A 171 -24.78 -15.36 -4.51
N ASP A 172 -25.53 -16.21 -5.20
CA ASP A 172 -26.75 -16.84 -4.62
C ASP A 172 -26.41 -17.77 -3.45
N GLU A 173 -25.37 -18.62 -3.60
CA GLU A 173 -24.88 -19.47 -2.51
C GLU A 173 -24.36 -18.65 -1.33
N LEU A 174 -23.65 -17.55 -1.61
CA LEU A 174 -23.19 -16.62 -0.60
C LEU A 174 -24.37 -15.98 0.14
N THR A 175 -25.36 -15.47 -0.58
CA THR A 175 -26.57 -14.89 0.02
C THR A 175 -27.27 -15.90 0.95
N GLN A 176 -27.42 -17.16 0.50
CA GLN A 176 -28.02 -18.22 1.33
C GLN A 176 -27.19 -18.54 2.58
N ALA A 177 -25.86 -18.54 2.47
CA ALA A 177 -24.98 -18.76 3.61
C ALA A 177 -25.10 -17.62 4.63
N LEU A 178 -25.06 -16.37 4.17
CA LEU A 178 -25.18 -15.18 5.03
C LEU A 178 -26.57 -15.11 5.71
N VAL A 179 -27.63 -15.45 5.00
CA VAL A 179 -28.98 -15.53 5.60
C VAL A 179 -29.04 -16.59 6.71
N LYS A 180 -28.34 -17.72 6.56
CA LYS A 180 -28.28 -18.74 7.63
C LYS A 180 -27.41 -18.31 8.80
N MET A 181 -26.42 -17.46 8.60
CA MET A 181 -25.65 -16.85 9.69
C MET A 181 -26.52 -15.86 10.48
N ALA A 182 -27.43 -15.15 9.79
CA ALA A 182 -28.31 -14.20 10.43
C ALA A 182 -29.23 -14.93 11.46
N GLY A 183 -29.21 -14.47 12.70
CA GLY A 183 -30.05 -15.01 13.75
C GLY A 183 -29.58 -16.34 14.34
N ALA A 184 -28.39 -16.82 14.02
CA ALA A 184 -27.72 -17.95 14.66
C ALA A 184 -26.77 -17.46 15.76
N ASP A 185 -26.60 -18.23 16.84
CA ASP A 185 -25.54 -18.00 17.85
C ASP A 185 -24.34 -18.87 17.44
N LEU A 186 -23.48 -18.29 16.58
CA LEU A 186 -22.32 -19.00 16.01
C LEU A 186 -21.04 -18.78 16.81
N ASN A 187 -20.99 -17.72 17.60
CA ASN A 187 -19.89 -17.44 18.51
C ASN A 187 -20.09 -18.06 19.91
N GLY A 188 -21.28 -18.63 20.19
CA GLY A 188 -21.59 -19.35 21.41
C GLY A 188 -21.77 -18.48 22.67
N ASN A 189 -22.03 -17.17 22.47
CA ASN A 189 -22.19 -16.23 23.60
C ASN A 189 -23.63 -16.19 24.17
N GLY A 190 -24.55 -16.97 23.60
CA GLY A 190 -25.96 -17.05 24.00
C GLY A 190 -26.83 -15.93 23.42
N LYS A 191 -26.34 -15.18 22.44
CA LYS A 191 -27.06 -14.11 21.74
C LYS A 191 -27.01 -14.38 20.23
N ALA A 192 -27.99 -13.86 19.51
CA ALA A 192 -27.95 -13.79 18.05
C ALA A 192 -27.53 -12.40 17.66
N ASP A 193 -26.25 -12.08 17.85
CA ASP A 193 -25.65 -10.78 17.59
C ASP A 193 -24.63 -10.81 16.45
N GLU A 194 -24.61 -11.90 15.70
CA GLU A 194 -23.78 -12.04 14.50
C GLU A 194 -24.19 -11.05 13.41
N ILE A 195 -23.19 -10.49 12.76
CA ILE A 195 -23.31 -9.60 11.61
C ILE A 195 -22.87 -10.40 10.37
N PRO A 196 -23.81 -10.93 9.57
CA PRO A 196 -23.46 -11.84 8.48
C PRO A 196 -22.52 -11.22 7.45
N ALA A 197 -22.81 -9.99 6.99
CA ALA A 197 -21.92 -9.19 6.13
C ALA A 197 -21.57 -7.89 6.86
N ASP A 198 -20.43 -7.89 7.53
CA ASP A 198 -19.93 -6.74 8.29
C ASP A 198 -19.17 -5.80 7.37
N LEU A 199 -19.95 -5.08 6.56
CA LEU A 199 -19.49 -4.11 5.56
C LEU A 199 -20.03 -2.73 5.95
N LEU A 200 -19.11 -1.80 6.20
CA LEU A 200 -19.42 -0.44 6.59
C LEU A 200 -18.87 0.56 5.56
N GLY A 201 -19.82 1.23 4.91
CA GLY A 201 -19.51 2.17 3.84
C GLY A 201 -19.41 1.51 2.46
N VAL A 202 -19.64 2.34 1.45
CA VAL A 202 -19.65 1.90 0.05
C VAL A 202 -18.27 1.43 -0.41
N TYR A 203 -17.20 1.99 0.18
CA TYR A 203 -15.83 1.58 -0.13
C TYR A 203 -15.61 0.07 0.07
N GLU A 204 -16.01 -0.46 1.23
CA GLU A 204 -15.87 -1.90 1.50
C GLU A 204 -16.80 -2.73 0.60
N MET A 205 -18.03 -2.25 0.37
CA MET A 205 -18.99 -2.96 -0.49
C MET A 205 -18.48 -3.08 -1.93
N ARG A 206 -17.77 -2.08 -2.47
CA ARG A 206 -17.21 -2.13 -3.83
C ARG A 206 -16.19 -3.24 -4.05
N TRP A 207 -15.59 -3.79 -2.99
CA TRP A 207 -14.74 -4.97 -3.10
C TRP A 207 -15.50 -6.26 -3.49
N LEU A 208 -16.84 -6.23 -3.51
CA LEU A 208 -17.67 -7.31 -4.03
C LEU A 208 -17.92 -7.22 -5.55
N LEU A 209 -17.60 -6.09 -6.19
CA LEU A 209 -17.82 -5.86 -7.63
C LEU A 209 -17.25 -6.96 -8.54
N PRO A 210 -16.07 -7.55 -8.25
CA PRO A 210 -15.55 -8.67 -9.04
C PRO A 210 -16.49 -9.86 -9.14
N PHE A 211 -17.31 -10.13 -8.12
CA PHE A 211 -18.31 -11.20 -8.14
C PHE A 211 -19.44 -10.98 -9.17
N PHE A 212 -19.53 -9.77 -9.69
CA PHE A 212 -20.50 -9.34 -10.69
C PHE A 212 -19.84 -9.04 -12.06
N GLY A 213 -18.57 -9.40 -12.24
CA GLY A 213 -17.82 -9.19 -13.47
C GLY A 213 -17.33 -7.76 -13.67
N VAL A 214 -17.29 -6.94 -12.59
CA VAL A 214 -16.83 -5.54 -12.66
C VAL A 214 -15.51 -5.40 -11.91
N ILE A 215 -14.43 -5.14 -12.64
CA ILE A 215 -13.12 -4.85 -12.07
C ILE A 215 -12.91 -3.33 -12.18
N ALA A 216 -13.21 -2.63 -11.11
CA ALA A 216 -13.16 -1.16 -11.06
C ALA A 216 -12.11 -0.66 -10.06
N ASP A 217 -11.56 0.52 -10.31
CA ASP A 217 -10.69 1.25 -9.39
C ASP A 217 -11.50 2.12 -8.39
N ASP A 218 -10.79 2.92 -7.61
CA ASP A 218 -11.40 3.81 -6.62
C ASP A 218 -12.03 5.08 -7.25
N TYR A 219 -11.74 5.38 -8.52
CA TYR A 219 -12.41 6.44 -9.29
C TYR A 219 -13.74 5.99 -9.92
N ASN A 220 -14.19 4.77 -9.64
CA ASN A 220 -15.36 4.13 -10.26
C ASN A 220 -15.22 3.96 -11.78
N VAL A 221 -14.02 3.73 -12.26
CA VAL A 221 -13.77 3.37 -13.66
C VAL A 221 -13.28 1.93 -13.76
N ALA A 222 -13.66 1.27 -14.84
CA ALA A 222 -13.23 -0.06 -15.18
C ALA A 222 -12.51 -0.03 -16.54
N ARG A 223 -11.64 -1.00 -16.79
CA ARG A 223 -10.95 -1.15 -18.06
C ARG A 223 -11.52 -2.33 -18.81
N GLU A 224 -12.00 -2.14 -20.02
CA GLU A 224 -12.45 -3.20 -20.90
C GLU A 224 -11.26 -3.96 -21.52
N ASP A 225 -11.50 -5.13 -22.10
CA ASP A 225 -10.48 -6.00 -22.72
C ASP A 225 -9.69 -5.30 -23.83
N ASP A 226 -10.30 -4.35 -24.53
CA ASP A 226 -9.62 -3.55 -25.56
C ASP A 226 -8.78 -2.40 -24.97
N GLY A 227 -8.75 -2.28 -23.64
CA GLY A 227 -8.05 -1.26 -22.90
C GLY A 227 -8.80 0.07 -22.78
N THR A 228 -10.08 0.14 -23.17
CA THR A 228 -10.91 1.35 -23.05
C THR A 228 -11.38 1.52 -21.60
N TRP A 229 -11.25 2.75 -21.08
CA TRP A 229 -11.78 3.11 -19.77
C TRP A 229 -13.26 3.47 -19.88
N VAL A 230 -14.07 2.87 -19.02
CA VAL A 230 -15.51 3.07 -18.95
C VAL A 230 -15.92 3.43 -17.51
N PHE A 231 -17.01 4.15 -17.35
CA PHE A 231 -17.54 4.44 -16.02
C PHE A 231 -18.24 3.18 -15.48
N ALA A 232 -17.70 2.61 -14.41
CA ALA A 232 -18.12 1.31 -13.90
C ALA A 232 -19.62 1.20 -13.57
N PRO A 233 -20.32 2.23 -13.02
CA PRO A 233 -21.76 2.20 -12.82
C PRO A 233 -22.61 2.02 -14.09
N GLU A 234 -22.07 2.24 -15.28
CA GLU A 234 -22.78 1.99 -16.56
C GLU A 234 -22.76 0.50 -16.95
N LEU A 235 -21.89 -0.31 -16.33
CA LEU A 235 -21.83 -1.74 -16.57
C LEU A 235 -23.01 -2.48 -15.93
N ALA A 236 -23.56 -3.48 -16.63
CA ALA A 236 -24.70 -4.24 -16.16
C ALA A 236 -24.46 -4.93 -14.79
N GLY A 237 -23.25 -5.47 -14.58
CA GLY A 237 -22.85 -6.10 -13.33
C GLY A 237 -22.90 -5.15 -12.13
N TYR A 238 -22.64 -3.86 -12.34
CA TYR A 238 -22.71 -2.87 -11.26
C TYR A 238 -24.14 -2.71 -10.73
N ARG A 239 -25.13 -2.74 -11.62
CA ARG A 239 -26.55 -2.69 -11.20
C ARG A 239 -26.98 -3.94 -10.43
N GLU A 240 -26.54 -5.13 -10.85
CA GLU A 240 -26.81 -6.38 -10.13
C GLU A 240 -26.11 -6.38 -8.76
N PHE A 241 -24.93 -5.83 -8.64
CA PHE A 241 -24.27 -5.59 -7.34
C PHE A 241 -25.15 -4.73 -6.41
N VAL A 242 -25.62 -3.56 -6.86
CA VAL A 242 -26.48 -2.68 -6.05
C VAL A 242 -27.79 -3.37 -5.67
N LYS A 243 -28.37 -4.15 -6.58
CA LYS A 243 -29.58 -4.95 -6.31
C LYS A 243 -29.35 -6.01 -5.23
N THR A 244 -28.21 -6.70 -5.27
CA THR A 244 -27.82 -7.68 -4.25
C THR A 244 -27.61 -7.02 -2.89
N LEU A 245 -26.94 -5.86 -2.83
CA LEU A 245 -26.78 -5.12 -1.59
C LEU A 245 -28.12 -4.67 -1.00
N ARG A 246 -29.08 -4.26 -1.84
CA ARG A 246 -30.44 -3.94 -1.42
C ARG A 246 -31.14 -5.16 -0.81
N GLU A 247 -31.07 -6.32 -1.48
CA GLU A 247 -31.61 -7.57 -0.97
C GLU A 247 -30.99 -7.94 0.40
N TRP A 248 -29.65 -7.84 0.52
CA TRP A 248 -28.97 -8.10 1.79
C TRP A 248 -29.38 -7.13 2.89
N TYR A 249 -29.61 -5.88 2.55
CA TYR A 249 -30.12 -4.88 3.49
C TYR A 249 -31.55 -5.19 3.95
N GLU A 250 -32.44 -5.57 3.03
CA GLU A 250 -33.83 -5.96 3.32
C GLU A 250 -33.90 -7.23 4.16
N LEU A 251 -33.04 -8.22 3.88
CA LEU A 251 -32.93 -9.48 4.62
C LEU A 251 -32.24 -9.35 5.99
N GLY A 252 -31.63 -8.18 6.30
CA GLY A 252 -30.85 -7.97 7.51
C GLY A 252 -29.50 -8.66 7.53
N VAL A 253 -29.00 -9.09 6.38
CA VAL A 253 -27.64 -9.60 6.17
C VAL A 253 -26.63 -8.47 6.26
N LEU A 254 -26.94 -7.34 5.65
CA LEU A 254 -26.16 -6.11 5.75
C LEU A 254 -26.67 -5.31 6.97
N PRO A 255 -25.77 -4.79 7.85
CA PRO A 255 -26.22 -4.06 9.04
C PRO A 255 -26.95 -2.76 8.69
N ARG A 256 -27.99 -2.42 9.47
CA ARG A 256 -28.78 -1.20 9.25
C ARG A 256 -27.97 0.08 9.32
N LYS A 257 -26.83 0.05 9.99
CA LYS A 257 -25.87 1.14 10.17
C LYS A 257 -24.75 1.18 9.10
N ALA A 258 -24.81 0.30 8.11
CA ALA A 258 -23.78 0.16 7.09
C ALA A 258 -23.36 1.47 6.38
N PHE A 259 -24.24 2.45 6.32
CA PHE A 259 -24.00 3.75 5.68
C PHE A 259 -23.81 4.92 6.67
N THR A 260 -23.85 4.67 7.98
CA THR A 260 -23.82 5.72 9.00
C THR A 260 -22.71 5.56 10.04
N GLU A 261 -22.06 4.41 10.08
CA GLU A 261 -20.98 4.10 11.01
C GLU A 261 -19.75 3.60 10.27
N SER A 262 -18.63 3.56 10.97
CA SER A 262 -17.37 2.99 10.52
C SER A 262 -16.85 1.97 11.54
N HIS A 263 -15.97 1.05 11.14
CA HIS A 263 -15.34 0.10 12.06
C HIS A 263 -14.60 0.80 13.20
N GLY A 264 -13.95 1.93 12.93
CA GLY A 264 -13.31 2.74 13.99
C GLY A 264 -14.29 3.22 15.06
N ALA A 265 -15.51 3.64 14.70
CA ALA A 265 -16.55 4.03 15.63
C ALA A 265 -17.06 2.83 16.45
N ILE A 266 -17.19 1.65 15.84
CA ILE A 266 -17.59 0.42 16.53
C ILE A 266 -16.50 -0.03 17.50
N ALA A 267 -15.24 -0.02 17.10
CA ALA A 267 -14.12 -0.36 17.98
C ALA A 267 -14.03 0.56 19.20
N LEU A 268 -14.27 1.86 19.01
CA LEU A 268 -14.32 2.83 20.11
C LEU A 268 -15.52 2.64 21.04
N ALA A 269 -16.63 2.08 20.56
CA ALA A 269 -17.82 1.81 21.34
C ALA A 269 -17.71 0.58 22.29
N GLY A 270 -16.52 -0.06 22.33
CA GLY A 270 -16.24 -1.13 23.29
C GLY A 270 -16.70 -2.50 22.83
N ASN A 271 -16.43 -2.85 21.59
CA ASN A 271 -16.47 -4.25 21.17
C ASN A 271 -15.55 -5.04 22.09
N ASP A 272 -16.14 -6.04 22.75
CA ASP A 272 -15.41 -7.01 23.53
C ASP A 272 -14.47 -7.73 22.55
N ASN A 273 -13.19 -7.36 22.56
CA ASN A 273 -12.20 -7.77 21.58
C ASN A 273 -11.97 -9.29 21.52
N ASP A 274 -12.63 -10.04 22.41
CA ASP A 274 -12.51 -11.50 22.50
C ASP A 274 -13.66 -12.26 21.77
N THR A 275 -14.71 -11.56 21.33
CA THR A 275 -15.89 -12.21 20.72
C THR A 275 -15.98 -11.89 19.22
N VAL A 276 -15.96 -12.92 18.38
CA VAL A 276 -16.16 -12.80 16.94
C VAL A 276 -17.66 -12.60 16.65
N VAL A 277 -18.03 -11.51 16.00
CA VAL A 277 -19.41 -11.23 15.57
C VAL A 277 -19.57 -11.13 14.06
N SER A 278 -18.48 -11.08 13.29
CA SER A 278 -18.49 -10.82 11.85
C SER A 278 -18.43 -12.10 11.04
N GLY A 279 -19.35 -12.30 10.10
CA GLY A 279 -19.38 -13.44 9.19
C GLY A 279 -18.52 -13.22 7.94
N LEU A 280 -18.74 -12.11 7.25
CA LEU A 280 -17.98 -11.67 6.08
C LEU A 280 -17.43 -10.28 6.35
N ILE A 281 -16.16 -10.07 6.02
CA ILE A 281 -15.44 -8.81 6.18
C ILE A 281 -14.61 -8.50 4.93
N VAL A 282 -14.26 -7.24 4.74
CA VAL A 282 -13.30 -6.78 3.73
C VAL A 282 -12.09 -6.21 4.45
N ALA A 283 -10.93 -6.80 4.22
CA ALA A 283 -9.71 -6.39 4.89
C ALA A 283 -8.46 -6.86 4.14
N VAL A 284 -7.32 -6.19 4.34
CA VAL A 284 -5.99 -6.69 3.96
C VAL A 284 -5.64 -7.93 4.81
N ALA A 285 -6.08 -7.95 6.07
CA ALA A 285 -5.88 -9.06 6.98
C ALA A 285 -7.05 -9.13 7.97
N PRO A 286 -7.58 -10.32 8.30
CA PRO A 286 -8.72 -10.45 9.23
C PRO A 286 -8.48 -9.81 10.59
N TYR A 287 -7.25 -9.84 11.11
CA TYR A 287 -6.92 -9.28 12.43
C TYR A 287 -7.08 -7.75 12.53
N THR A 288 -7.35 -7.05 11.45
CA THR A 288 -7.72 -5.63 11.50
C THR A 288 -9.16 -5.40 11.94
N ASN A 289 -10.02 -6.41 11.77
CA ASN A 289 -11.46 -6.35 12.03
C ASN A 289 -11.93 -7.32 13.12
N VAL A 290 -11.15 -8.40 13.37
CA VAL A 290 -11.51 -9.44 14.34
C VAL A 290 -10.35 -9.75 15.27
N PRO A 291 -10.58 -10.39 16.44
CA PRO A 291 -9.50 -10.82 17.33
C PRO A 291 -8.44 -11.64 16.60
N GLY A 292 -7.17 -11.40 16.89
CA GLY A 292 -6.06 -12.10 16.24
C GLY A 292 -6.13 -13.63 16.35
N SER A 293 -6.67 -14.16 17.45
CA SER A 293 -6.92 -15.60 17.64
C SER A 293 -7.89 -16.21 16.62
N ALA A 294 -8.77 -15.39 16.04
CA ALA A 294 -9.79 -15.85 15.08
C ALA A 294 -9.35 -15.74 13.60
N VAL A 295 -8.13 -15.27 13.32
CA VAL A 295 -7.65 -15.09 11.95
C VAL A 295 -7.78 -16.37 11.12
N PHE A 296 -7.48 -17.52 11.72
CA PHE A 296 -7.50 -18.82 11.05
C PHE A 296 -8.92 -19.37 10.80
N ASP A 297 -9.95 -18.76 11.39
CA ASP A 297 -11.34 -19.09 11.13
C ASP A 297 -11.84 -18.49 9.81
N TYR A 298 -11.12 -17.54 9.24
CA TYR A 298 -11.47 -16.84 8.01
C TYR A 298 -10.70 -17.37 6.82
N ALA A 299 -11.36 -17.51 5.70
CA ALA A 299 -10.73 -17.83 4.42
C ALA A 299 -11.12 -16.78 3.36
N PRO A 300 -10.24 -16.51 2.37
CA PRO A 300 -10.59 -15.62 1.28
C PRO A 300 -11.71 -16.20 0.45
N LEU A 301 -12.68 -15.37 0.12
CA LEU A 301 -13.81 -15.73 -0.71
C LEU A 301 -13.53 -15.33 -2.15
N LEU A 302 -13.49 -16.30 -3.05
CA LEU A 302 -13.34 -16.11 -4.49
C LEU A 302 -14.55 -16.72 -5.19
N ILE A 303 -15.43 -15.88 -5.71
CA ILE A 303 -16.65 -16.27 -6.42
C ILE A 303 -16.45 -16.03 -7.91
N ALA A 304 -16.89 -16.97 -8.73
CA ALA A 304 -16.93 -16.79 -10.17
C ALA A 304 -18.01 -15.76 -10.54
N ASP A 305 -17.68 -14.89 -11.48
CA ASP A 305 -18.60 -13.93 -12.06
C ASP A 305 -19.67 -14.62 -12.95
N PRO A 306 -20.65 -13.89 -13.48
CA PRO A 306 -21.71 -14.48 -14.33
C PRO A 306 -21.18 -15.20 -15.59
N ASP A 307 -19.98 -14.88 -16.05
CA ASP A 307 -19.30 -15.52 -17.19
C ASP A 307 -18.50 -16.75 -16.76
N GLY A 308 -18.50 -17.09 -15.48
CA GLY A 308 -17.82 -18.25 -14.89
C GLY A 308 -16.32 -18.01 -14.67
N GLN A 309 -15.84 -16.76 -14.69
CA GLN A 309 -14.47 -16.40 -14.43
C GLN A 309 -14.30 -15.94 -12.98
N THR A 310 -13.19 -16.36 -12.37
CA THR A 310 -12.80 -15.84 -11.06
C THR A 310 -11.74 -14.78 -11.28
N ARG A 311 -12.10 -13.54 -11.00
CA ARG A 311 -11.22 -12.36 -11.17
C ARG A 311 -11.23 -11.53 -9.89
N TRP A 312 -10.16 -10.80 -9.69
CA TRP A 312 -10.05 -9.88 -8.56
C TRP A 312 -9.37 -8.59 -8.99
N ARG A 313 -9.50 -7.52 -8.23
CA ARG A 313 -8.82 -6.27 -8.50
C ARG A 313 -7.51 -6.16 -7.71
N ASP A 314 -6.44 -5.79 -8.39
CA ASP A 314 -5.17 -5.41 -7.78
C ASP A 314 -4.98 -3.90 -7.93
N LEU A 315 -5.12 -3.16 -6.84
CA LEU A 315 -4.89 -1.71 -6.81
C LEU A 315 -3.46 -1.36 -6.42
N LEU A 316 -2.80 -2.20 -5.64
CA LEU A 316 -1.56 -1.85 -4.97
C LEU A 316 -0.33 -2.17 -5.80
N GLY A 317 -0.38 -3.18 -6.65
CA GLY A 317 0.72 -3.56 -7.55
C GLY A 317 2.09 -3.78 -6.91
N GLY A 318 2.22 -3.67 -5.59
CA GLY A 318 3.48 -3.83 -4.87
C GLY A 318 4.48 -2.68 -5.04
N VAL A 319 4.05 -1.55 -5.58
CA VAL A 319 4.91 -0.37 -5.84
C VAL A 319 4.34 0.85 -5.13
N TRP A 320 5.13 1.45 -4.25
CA TRP A 320 4.81 2.69 -3.54
C TRP A 320 5.81 3.76 -3.94
N THR A 321 5.36 4.85 -4.54
CA THR A 321 6.21 5.98 -4.96
C THR A 321 6.40 6.98 -3.82
N GLY A 322 7.19 8.03 -4.06
CA GLY A 322 7.37 9.10 -3.09
C GLY A 322 8.25 8.77 -1.89
N CYS A 323 9.06 7.68 -1.92
CA CYS A 323 9.76 7.22 -0.72
C CYS A 323 11.14 7.86 -0.53
N PHE A 324 11.87 8.19 -1.61
CA PHE A 324 13.20 8.76 -1.54
C PHE A 324 13.44 9.69 -2.73
N ALA A 325 13.96 10.87 -2.48
CA ALA A 325 14.30 11.81 -3.55
C ALA A 325 15.64 12.49 -3.29
N VAL A 326 16.34 12.88 -4.35
CA VAL A 326 17.58 13.65 -4.28
C VAL A 326 17.29 15.08 -4.67
N THR A 327 17.76 16.04 -3.85
CA THR A 327 17.54 17.46 -4.12
C THR A 327 18.58 18.02 -5.06
N SER A 328 18.30 19.18 -5.66
CA SER A 328 19.26 19.89 -6.50
C SER A 328 20.42 20.52 -5.71
N ALA A 329 20.37 20.52 -4.39
CA ALA A 329 21.46 20.97 -3.51
C ALA A 329 22.47 19.84 -3.23
N CYS A 330 22.15 18.58 -3.52
CA CYS A 330 23.01 17.43 -3.23
C CYS A 330 24.35 17.55 -3.98
N PRO A 331 25.48 17.56 -3.26
CA PRO A 331 26.80 17.72 -3.88
C PRO A 331 27.30 16.43 -4.57
N ASP A 332 26.77 15.25 -4.18
CA ASP A 332 27.12 13.95 -4.74
C ASP A 332 25.90 13.05 -4.90
N PRO A 333 25.05 13.31 -5.92
CA PRO A 333 23.88 12.48 -6.19
C PRO A 333 24.21 11.00 -6.44
N ALA A 334 25.35 10.70 -7.06
CA ALA A 334 25.76 9.34 -7.33
C ALA A 334 26.00 8.52 -6.04
N SER A 335 26.58 9.13 -5.02
CA SER A 335 26.75 8.50 -3.71
C SER A 335 25.40 8.31 -3.01
N ALA A 336 24.49 9.28 -3.09
CA ALA A 336 23.12 9.13 -2.55
C ALA A 336 22.38 7.95 -3.20
N MET A 337 22.49 7.80 -4.52
CA MET A 337 21.88 6.69 -5.25
C MET A 337 22.48 5.33 -4.89
N ARG A 338 23.82 5.22 -4.75
CA ARG A 338 24.47 3.98 -4.30
C ARG A 338 24.07 3.60 -2.87
N TRP A 339 23.92 4.58 -1.99
CA TRP A 339 23.41 4.35 -0.65
C TRP A 339 21.99 3.78 -0.70
N ALA A 340 21.13 4.36 -1.49
CA ALA A 340 19.77 3.91 -1.65
C ALA A 340 19.66 2.53 -2.31
N ASP A 341 20.53 2.20 -3.28
CA ASP A 341 20.52 0.95 -4.04
C ASP A 341 20.79 -0.27 -3.15
N ALA A 342 21.53 -0.11 -2.05
CA ALA A 342 21.78 -1.19 -1.09
C ALA A 342 20.48 -1.77 -0.50
N LEU A 343 19.42 -0.99 -0.38
CA LEU A 343 18.13 -1.42 0.14
C LEU A 343 17.25 -2.13 -0.91
N TYR A 344 17.69 -2.23 -2.15
CA TYR A 344 17.05 -3.05 -3.19
C TYR A 344 17.70 -4.43 -3.35
N GLU A 345 18.80 -4.69 -2.64
CA GLU A 345 19.38 -6.00 -2.52
C GLU A 345 18.78 -6.72 -1.30
N GLN A 346 18.28 -7.95 -1.47
CA GLN A 346 17.48 -8.66 -0.47
C GLN A 346 18.21 -8.86 0.87
N GLU A 347 19.51 -9.20 0.82
CA GLU A 347 20.29 -9.47 2.04
C GLU A 347 20.57 -8.16 2.80
N SER A 348 20.81 -7.06 2.10
CA SER A 348 21.06 -5.76 2.70
C SER A 348 19.78 -5.09 3.20
N ALA A 349 18.65 -5.28 2.51
CA ALA A 349 17.36 -4.73 2.90
C ALA A 349 16.91 -5.17 4.30
N ILE A 350 17.30 -6.38 4.74
CA ILE A 350 16.94 -6.92 6.07
C ILE A 350 17.44 -6.03 7.22
N VAL A 351 18.50 -5.26 6.99
CA VAL A 351 19.03 -4.30 8.00
C VAL A 351 17.99 -3.26 8.39
N ALA A 352 17.14 -2.84 7.45
CA ALA A 352 16.08 -1.89 7.74
C ALA A 352 14.92 -2.51 8.55
N TYR A 353 14.67 -3.80 8.39
CA TYR A 353 13.50 -4.50 8.95
C TYR A 353 13.79 -5.26 10.23
N ALA A 354 14.97 -5.84 10.35
CA ALA A 354 15.33 -6.73 11.46
C ALA A 354 16.64 -6.34 12.14
N GLY A 355 17.46 -5.48 11.53
CA GLY A 355 18.77 -5.12 12.03
C GLY A 355 19.86 -6.12 11.61
N VAL A 356 20.78 -6.44 12.49
CA VAL A 356 21.94 -7.32 12.24
C VAL A 356 21.75 -8.68 12.89
N GLN A 357 21.98 -9.76 12.11
CA GLN A 357 21.91 -11.12 12.64
C GLN A 357 22.97 -11.35 13.72
N GLY A 358 22.55 -11.96 14.82
CA GLY A 358 23.38 -12.22 15.99
C GLY A 358 23.47 -11.05 16.98
N GLU A 359 22.97 -9.85 16.58
CA GLU A 359 22.87 -8.66 17.43
C GLU A 359 21.42 -8.28 17.73
N ASP A 360 20.60 -8.13 16.71
CA ASP A 360 19.21 -7.68 16.80
C ASP A 360 18.21 -8.81 16.56
N TYR A 361 18.54 -9.74 15.68
CA TYR A 361 17.75 -10.92 15.38
C TYR A 361 18.63 -12.17 15.18
N ASP A 362 17.99 -13.32 15.21
CA ASP A 362 18.60 -14.59 14.81
C ASP A 362 17.58 -15.47 14.10
N ILE A 363 18.02 -16.57 13.49
CA ILE A 363 17.19 -17.51 12.74
C ILE A 363 17.19 -18.85 13.47
N ASN A 364 16.02 -19.42 13.74
CA ASN A 364 15.86 -20.70 14.39
C ASN A 364 16.13 -21.87 13.41
N ALA A 365 16.11 -23.11 13.93
CA ALA A 365 16.38 -24.33 13.14
C ALA A 365 15.36 -24.57 12.01
N ASP A 366 14.17 -23.98 12.10
CA ASP A 366 13.09 -24.10 11.11
C ASP A 366 13.16 -23.00 10.03
N GLY A 367 14.13 -22.09 10.12
CA GLY A 367 14.33 -21.00 9.16
C GLY A 367 13.51 -19.73 9.45
N TYR A 368 12.88 -19.66 10.61
CA TYR A 368 12.16 -18.45 11.02
C TYR A 368 13.06 -17.54 11.84
N TRP A 369 13.03 -16.25 11.51
CA TRP A 369 13.78 -15.26 12.26
C TRP A 369 12.97 -14.71 13.45
N TYR A 370 13.68 -14.24 14.47
CA TYR A 370 13.11 -13.68 15.68
C TYR A 370 14.03 -12.60 16.26
N PHE A 371 13.44 -11.59 16.92
CA PHE A 371 14.23 -10.58 17.61
C PHE A 371 14.95 -11.15 18.83
N LEU A 372 16.21 -10.74 19.03
CA LEU A 372 16.99 -11.04 20.20
C LEU A 372 16.61 -10.10 21.35
N VAL A 373 15.61 -10.49 22.10
CA VAL A 373 15.08 -9.73 23.26
C VAL A 373 15.43 -10.45 24.55
N ASP A 374 15.63 -9.67 25.63
CA ASP A 374 15.89 -10.17 26.96
C ASP A 374 15.25 -9.25 28.04
N ASN A 375 15.65 -9.42 29.31
CA ASN A 375 15.14 -8.60 30.41
C ASN A 375 15.59 -7.12 30.34
N TYR A 376 16.54 -6.77 29.52
CA TYR A 376 17.17 -5.46 29.40
C TYR A 376 16.94 -4.82 28.03
N ARG A 377 16.57 -5.61 27.02
CA ARG A 377 16.35 -5.17 25.65
C ARG A 377 15.02 -5.71 25.11
N THR A 378 14.09 -4.83 24.90
CA THR A 378 12.75 -5.13 24.41
C THR A 378 12.66 -4.98 22.88
N ILE A 379 11.56 -5.43 22.28
CA ILE A 379 11.26 -5.15 20.87
C ILE A 379 11.19 -3.63 20.61
N ASN A 380 10.67 -2.85 21.56
CA ASN A 380 10.61 -1.40 21.41
C ASN A 380 12.01 -0.77 21.40
N ASP A 381 12.95 -1.29 22.19
CA ASP A 381 14.34 -0.83 22.15
C ASP A 381 15.00 -1.12 20.79
N ILE A 382 14.70 -2.29 20.18
CA ILE A 382 15.16 -2.62 18.83
C ILE A 382 14.52 -1.66 17.80
N ARG A 383 13.22 -1.43 17.90
CA ARG A 383 12.49 -0.51 17.00
C ARG A 383 13.01 0.94 17.12
N SER A 384 13.35 1.38 18.33
CA SER A 384 13.84 2.74 18.52
C SER A 384 15.27 2.96 18.06
N ASN A 385 16.12 1.91 18.08
CA ASN A 385 17.57 2.12 17.96
C ASN A 385 18.23 1.33 16.84
N ALA A 386 17.60 0.29 16.30
CA ALA A 386 18.25 -0.63 15.36
C ALA A 386 17.60 -0.75 14.00
N ILE A 387 16.26 -0.68 13.93
CA ILE A 387 15.49 -0.82 12.69
C ILE A 387 14.73 0.46 12.37
N ILE A 388 14.60 0.79 11.10
CA ILE A 388 14.00 2.05 10.65
C ILE A 388 12.76 1.87 9.78
N TYR A 389 12.45 0.65 9.39
CA TYR A 389 11.31 0.36 8.54
C TYR A 389 9.98 0.70 9.23
N THR A 390 9.13 1.43 8.55
CA THR A 390 7.80 1.87 9.01
C THR A 390 6.75 1.77 7.91
N GLY A 391 6.65 0.62 7.26
CA GLY A 391 5.65 0.44 6.19
C GLY A 391 6.05 1.11 4.87
N GLU A 392 5.10 1.71 4.19
CA GLU A 392 5.15 2.03 2.76
C GLU A 392 5.88 3.35 2.41
N THR A 393 6.46 4.01 3.40
CA THR A 393 7.13 5.31 3.18
C THR A 393 8.63 5.20 2.88
N MET A 394 9.22 4.02 3.10
CA MET A 394 10.64 3.80 2.93
C MET A 394 10.92 3.13 1.57
N HIS A 395 11.89 3.67 0.81
CA HIS A 395 12.36 3.04 -0.42
C HIS A 395 13.08 1.72 -0.14
N GLY A 396 13.14 0.85 -1.14
CA GLY A 396 13.83 -0.43 -1.05
C GLY A 396 12.94 -1.62 -1.44
N PHE A 397 13.47 -2.82 -1.31
CA PHE A 397 12.77 -4.05 -1.62
C PHE A 397 12.30 -4.75 -0.34
N VAL A 398 11.03 -5.13 -0.28
CA VAL A 398 10.42 -5.89 0.83
C VAL A 398 10.26 -7.34 0.39
N PRO A 399 11.19 -8.24 0.79
CA PRO A 399 11.10 -9.63 0.42
C PRO A 399 10.09 -10.39 1.30
N ASN A 400 9.50 -11.46 0.77
CA ASN A 400 8.62 -12.34 1.54
C ASN A 400 9.31 -12.97 2.76
N ALA A 401 10.63 -13.15 2.70
CA ALA A 401 11.42 -13.64 3.83
C ALA A 401 11.26 -12.78 5.09
N PHE A 402 10.94 -11.48 4.95
CA PHE A 402 10.64 -10.60 6.07
C PHE A 402 9.41 -11.05 6.88
N LEU A 403 8.45 -11.72 6.26
CA LEU A 403 7.27 -12.27 6.92
C LEU A 403 7.51 -13.63 7.62
N ASN A 404 8.68 -14.23 7.44
CA ASN A 404 9.06 -15.49 8.10
C ASN A 404 9.55 -15.26 9.55
N ARG A 405 8.90 -14.38 10.30
CA ARG A 405 9.17 -14.19 11.73
C ARG A 405 8.43 -15.23 12.56
N VAL A 406 9.04 -15.71 13.65
CA VAL A 406 8.49 -16.77 14.54
C VAL A 406 7.09 -16.45 15.04
N ASP A 407 6.86 -15.20 15.46
CA ASP A 407 5.61 -14.73 16.03
C ASP A 407 4.61 -14.18 14.98
N SER A 408 4.86 -14.40 13.69
CA SER A 408 4.01 -13.91 12.59
C SER A 408 3.25 -15.03 11.87
N GLU A 409 2.78 -16.05 12.60
CA GLU A 409 1.97 -17.13 12.02
C GLU A 409 0.71 -16.59 11.31
N GLN A 410 0.08 -15.58 11.90
CA GLN A 410 -1.06 -14.90 11.31
C GLN A 410 -0.69 -14.17 10.02
N ASP A 411 0.46 -13.49 9.99
CA ASP A 411 0.94 -12.79 8.80
C ASP A 411 1.26 -13.76 7.66
N ARG A 412 1.88 -14.91 7.97
CA ARG A 412 2.11 -15.97 6.97
C ARG A 412 0.80 -16.51 6.42
N TYR A 413 -0.17 -16.77 7.29
CA TYR A 413 -1.51 -17.20 6.88
C TYR A 413 -2.17 -16.20 5.93
N VAL A 414 -2.10 -14.91 6.27
CA VAL A 414 -2.64 -13.82 5.43
C VAL A 414 -1.90 -13.77 4.10
N LEU A 415 -0.57 -13.84 4.07
CA LEU A 415 0.21 -13.82 2.84
C LEU A 415 -0.11 -15.00 1.92
N GLU A 416 -0.16 -16.22 2.46
CA GLU A 416 -0.52 -17.43 1.70
C GLU A 416 -1.92 -17.33 1.08
N ASN A 417 -2.86 -16.69 1.76
CA ASN A 417 -4.20 -16.48 1.24
C ASN A 417 -4.27 -15.29 0.28
N SER A 418 -3.53 -14.21 0.53
CA SER A 418 -3.37 -13.10 -0.42
C SER A 418 -2.78 -13.57 -1.75
N ALA A 419 -1.81 -14.48 -1.73
CA ALA A 419 -1.22 -15.05 -2.94
C ALA A 419 -2.26 -15.77 -3.83
N LYS A 420 -3.28 -16.42 -3.22
CA LYS A 420 -4.39 -17.05 -3.98
C LYS A 420 -5.26 -16.01 -4.68
N VAL A 421 -5.47 -14.88 -4.02
CA VAL A 421 -6.23 -13.75 -4.57
C VAL A 421 -5.41 -13.04 -5.66
N LEU A 422 -4.13 -12.80 -5.41
CA LEU A 422 -3.21 -12.18 -6.36
C LEU A 422 -3.10 -13.00 -7.67
N ALA A 423 -3.13 -14.33 -7.59
CA ALA A 423 -3.07 -15.20 -8.76
C ALA A 423 -4.23 -15.02 -9.75
N VAL A 424 -5.34 -14.42 -9.32
CA VAL A 424 -6.53 -14.11 -10.14
C VAL A 424 -6.79 -12.61 -10.24
N SER A 425 -5.85 -11.79 -9.77
CA SER A 425 -5.99 -10.34 -9.76
C SER A 425 -5.60 -9.74 -11.10
N GLU A 426 -6.38 -8.75 -11.50
CA GLU A 426 -6.13 -7.91 -12.66
C GLU A 426 -5.81 -6.50 -12.17
N ARG A 427 -4.74 -5.92 -12.70
CA ARG A 427 -4.35 -4.56 -12.32
C ARG A 427 -5.28 -3.55 -12.95
N VAL A 428 -5.99 -2.82 -12.11
CA VAL A 428 -6.82 -1.69 -12.50
C VAL A 428 -6.12 -0.44 -11.98
N VAL A 429 -5.23 0.11 -12.78
CA VAL A 429 -4.52 1.34 -12.44
C VAL A 429 -4.71 2.35 -13.53
N GLU A 430 -4.99 3.58 -13.13
CA GLU A 430 -4.92 4.72 -14.01
C GLU A 430 -3.52 4.85 -14.65
N PRO A 431 -3.38 5.52 -15.78
CA PRO A 431 -2.08 5.88 -16.31
C PRO A 431 -1.31 6.73 -15.29
N TYR A 432 -0.27 6.19 -14.66
CA TYR A 432 0.54 6.92 -13.70
C TYR A 432 1.27 8.13 -14.31
N ALA A 433 1.50 8.08 -15.61
CA ALA A 433 2.19 9.11 -16.38
C ALA A 433 1.31 10.29 -16.81
N LEU A 434 0.30 10.67 -16.02
CA LEU A 434 -0.53 11.85 -16.30
C LEU A 434 0.22 13.14 -15.96
N GLY A 435 0.17 14.13 -16.85
CA GLY A 435 0.64 15.48 -16.59
C GLY A 435 -0.13 16.14 -15.43
N GLU A 436 0.50 17.07 -14.71
CA GLU A 436 -0.01 17.73 -13.50
C GLU A 436 -1.44 18.27 -13.67
N GLN A 437 -1.71 19.00 -14.76
CA GLN A 437 -3.04 19.60 -14.98
C GLN A 437 -4.12 18.55 -15.21
N THR A 438 -3.80 17.49 -15.96
CA THR A 438 -4.72 16.38 -16.23
C THR A 438 -5.04 15.63 -14.94
N ARG A 439 -4.01 15.35 -14.13
CA ARG A 439 -4.17 14.69 -12.83
C ARG A 439 -5.01 15.53 -11.86
N ALA A 440 -4.72 16.82 -11.73
CA ALA A 440 -5.51 17.72 -10.87
C ALA A 440 -7.00 17.72 -11.28
N ARG A 441 -7.28 17.77 -12.59
CA ARG A 441 -8.66 17.73 -13.10
C ARG A 441 -9.30 16.35 -12.85
N LEU A 442 -8.57 15.28 -13.04
CA LEU A 442 -9.03 13.92 -12.77
C LEU A 442 -9.41 13.75 -11.30
N ASN A 443 -8.55 14.20 -10.38
CA ASN A 443 -8.82 14.15 -8.94
C ASN A 443 -10.05 14.96 -8.52
N GLU A 444 -10.24 16.16 -9.11
CA GLU A 444 -11.43 16.98 -8.88
C GLU A 444 -12.71 16.26 -9.32
N LEU A 445 -12.71 15.71 -10.53
CA LEU A 445 -13.83 14.94 -11.07
C LEU A 445 -14.11 13.69 -10.22
N ALA A 446 -13.09 12.92 -9.92
CA ALA A 446 -13.19 11.69 -9.12
C ALA A 446 -13.78 11.95 -7.73
N ALA A 447 -13.34 12.98 -7.05
CA ALA A 447 -13.87 13.36 -5.74
C ALA A 447 -15.35 13.76 -5.81
N SER A 448 -15.73 14.57 -6.80
CA SER A 448 -17.11 14.99 -7.00
C SER A 448 -18.03 13.82 -7.35
N ILE A 449 -17.64 13.03 -8.35
CA ILE A 449 -18.40 11.87 -8.84
C ILE A 449 -18.48 10.78 -7.77
N GLY A 450 -17.36 10.47 -7.09
CA GLY A 450 -17.31 9.45 -6.06
C GLY A 450 -18.29 9.69 -4.92
N SER A 451 -18.39 10.93 -4.44
CA SER A 451 -19.37 11.31 -3.44
C SER A 451 -20.82 11.09 -3.90
N GLU A 452 -21.14 11.42 -5.15
CA GLU A 452 -22.49 11.23 -5.71
C GLU A 452 -22.78 9.73 -5.99
N VAL A 453 -21.78 8.94 -6.38
CA VAL A 453 -21.89 7.48 -6.51
C VAL A 453 -22.23 6.86 -5.16
N ASP A 454 -21.49 7.19 -4.10
CA ASP A 454 -21.71 6.64 -2.76
C ASP A 454 -23.10 6.98 -2.22
N LYS A 455 -23.54 8.22 -2.38
CA LYS A 455 -24.90 8.65 -2.02
C LYS A 455 -25.97 7.92 -2.81
N GLY A 456 -25.77 7.74 -4.11
CA GLY A 456 -26.69 7.01 -4.99
C GLY A 456 -26.84 5.57 -4.57
N ILE A 457 -25.73 4.86 -4.34
CA ILE A 457 -25.73 3.47 -3.85
C ILE A 457 -26.48 3.38 -2.51
N ALA A 458 -26.15 4.24 -1.55
CA ALA A 458 -26.80 4.24 -0.25
C ALA A 458 -28.33 4.41 -0.36
N ARG A 459 -28.80 5.33 -1.21
CA ARG A 459 -30.24 5.58 -1.44
C ARG A 459 -30.93 4.38 -2.10
N PHE A 460 -30.28 3.74 -3.08
CA PHE A 460 -30.85 2.54 -3.70
C PHE A 460 -30.91 1.38 -2.71
N VAL A 461 -29.84 1.13 -1.97
CA VAL A 461 -29.73 0.00 -1.04
C VAL A 461 -30.68 0.16 0.14
N THR A 462 -30.81 1.35 0.71
CA THR A 462 -31.72 1.61 1.83
C THR A 462 -33.20 1.68 1.41
N GLY A 463 -33.49 1.72 0.11
CA GLY A 463 -34.85 1.88 -0.42
C GLY A 463 -35.39 3.33 -0.37
N GLU A 464 -34.56 4.32 -0.05
CA GLU A 464 -34.93 5.73 -0.18
C GLU A 464 -35.23 6.08 -1.66
N MET A 465 -34.51 5.42 -2.57
CA MET A 465 -34.79 5.49 -4.00
C MET A 465 -35.06 4.10 -4.56
N GLU A 466 -36.21 3.93 -5.23
CA GLU A 466 -36.56 2.65 -5.84
C GLU A 466 -35.63 2.30 -7.00
N LEU A 467 -35.16 1.05 -7.07
CA LEU A 467 -34.26 0.56 -8.11
C LEU A 467 -35.04 0.20 -9.38
N THR A 468 -35.64 1.20 -10.03
CA THR A 468 -36.32 1.07 -11.34
C THR A 468 -35.36 1.46 -12.47
N ASP A 469 -35.69 1.09 -13.72
CA ASP A 469 -34.92 1.50 -14.88
C ASP A 469 -34.87 3.02 -15.04
N GLU A 470 -35.99 3.70 -14.77
CA GLU A 470 -36.09 5.16 -14.84
C GLU A 470 -35.19 5.85 -13.81
N ASN A 471 -35.22 5.41 -12.55
CA ASN A 471 -34.40 6.00 -11.49
C ASN A 471 -32.92 5.71 -11.71
N TRP A 472 -32.59 4.50 -12.18
CA TRP A 472 -31.22 4.14 -12.49
C TRP A 472 -30.65 5.00 -13.61
N GLU A 473 -31.38 5.14 -14.73
CA GLU A 473 -30.93 5.98 -15.85
C GLU A 473 -30.89 7.48 -15.48
N SER A 474 -31.83 7.95 -14.66
CA SER A 474 -31.80 9.31 -14.14
C SER A 474 -30.56 9.56 -13.27
N TRP A 475 -30.17 8.60 -12.44
CA TRP A 475 -28.95 8.67 -11.64
C TRP A 475 -27.70 8.68 -12.51
N LEU A 476 -27.60 7.79 -13.51
CA LEU A 476 -26.48 7.77 -14.47
C LEU A 476 -26.39 9.09 -15.26
N SER A 477 -27.54 9.65 -15.68
CA SER A 477 -27.55 10.98 -16.32
C SER A 477 -26.96 12.06 -15.42
N GLY A 478 -27.27 12.04 -14.11
CA GLY A 478 -26.66 12.94 -13.14
C GLY A 478 -25.15 12.75 -13.03
N MET A 479 -24.64 11.51 -13.14
CA MET A 479 -23.19 11.23 -13.15
C MET A 479 -22.52 11.79 -14.42
N ARG A 480 -23.17 11.68 -15.59
CA ARG A 480 -22.67 12.30 -16.83
C ARG A 480 -22.60 13.81 -16.71
N GLU A 481 -23.64 14.43 -16.16
CA GLU A 481 -23.66 15.87 -15.88
C GLU A 481 -22.58 16.30 -14.86
N ALA A 482 -22.24 15.42 -13.88
CA ALA A 482 -21.18 15.65 -12.94
C ALA A 482 -19.76 15.43 -13.53
N GLY A 483 -19.65 14.89 -14.75
CA GLY A 483 -18.41 14.80 -15.50
C GLY A 483 -17.84 13.38 -15.67
N SER A 484 -18.63 12.31 -15.49
CA SER A 484 -18.12 10.93 -15.68
C SER A 484 -17.61 10.66 -17.11
N GLU A 485 -18.21 11.29 -18.13
CA GLU A 485 -17.73 11.22 -19.50
C GLU A 485 -16.39 11.95 -19.67
N GLU A 486 -16.19 13.10 -19.01
CA GLU A 486 -14.90 13.80 -19.02
C GLU A 486 -13.82 12.98 -18.31
N LEU A 487 -14.15 12.37 -17.16
CA LEU A 487 -13.26 11.49 -16.40
C LEU A 487 -12.71 10.36 -17.28
N THR A 488 -13.60 9.60 -17.92
CA THR A 488 -13.21 8.49 -18.80
C THR A 488 -12.49 8.97 -20.07
N ALA A 489 -12.85 10.14 -20.60
CA ALA A 489 -12.16 10.72 -21.76
C ALA A 489 -10.71 11.12 -21.42
N LEU A 490 -10.45 11.69 -20.25
CA LEU A 490 -9.09 12.01 -19.79
C LEU A 490 -8.22 10.76 -19.68
N LEU A 491 -8.75 9.67 -19.09
CA LEU A 491 -8.04 8.40 -18.97
C LEU A 491 -7.79 7.76 -20.33
N ASN A 492 -8.76 7.81 -21.25
CA ASN A 492 -8.62 7.26 -22.59
C ASN A 492 -7.65 8.06 -23.48
N ALA A 493 -7.48 9.34 -23.22
CA ALA A 493 -6.52 10.19 -23.95
C ALA A 493 -5.07 9.96 -23.52
N ALA A 494 -4.85 9.39 -22.33
CA ALA A 494 -3.55 9.13 -21.74
C ALA A 494 -2.98 7.73 -22.06
N LYS A 495 -3.48 7.08 -23.13
CA LYS A 495 -3.02 5.75 -23.57
C LYS A 495 -1.64 5.76 -24.18
#